data_3fc1c6ffd94efaf4c3e20620b8800edc
#
_entry.id   3fc1c6ffd94efaf4c3e20620b8800edc
#
_cell.length_a   1.000
_cell.length_b   1.000
_cell.length_c   1.000
_cell.angle_alpha   90.00
_cell.angle_beta   90.00
_cell.angle_gamma   90.00
#
_symmetry.space_group_name_H-M   'P 1'
#
loop_
_entity.id
_entity.type
_entity.pdbx_description
1 polymer ?
#
loop_
_entity_poly.entity_id
_entity_poly.type
_entity_poly.pdbx_seq_one_letter_code
_entity_poly.pdbx_strand_id
1 'polypeptide(L)'
;MENILSQNVRRICKERKLTMKELARQMGVDPAALTRALSGNARLDTIQKMATSLGVSLKSLFEPQDDVEGFIRVQGQVYQFNSRKELERILSDNPINLL
;
A
#
# COMPACT_ATOMS: atom_id res chain seq x y z
N MET A 1 14.50 1.85 -8.48
CA MET A 1 13.56 0.81 -8.04
C MET A 1 12.98 1.20 -6.69
N GLU A 2 11.66 1.22 -6.59
CA GLU A 2 11.03 1.58 -5.33
C GLU A 2 11.19 0.46 -4.30
N ASN A 3 11.49 0.85 -3.07
CA ASN A 3 11.55 -0.09 -1.97
C ASN A 3 10.17 -0.27 -1.34
N ILE A 4 10.06 -1.25 -0.45
CA ILE A 4 8.76 -1.58 0.15
C ILE A 4 8.18 -0.43 0.98
N LEU A 5 9.03 0.34 1.64
CA LEU A 5 8.59 1.50 2.41
C LEU A 5 7.92 2.53 1.49
N SER A 6 8.57 2.86 0.38
CA SER A 6 8.05 3.82 -0.58
C SER A 6 6.72 3.34 -1.17
N GLN A 7 6.65 2.08 -1.55
CA GLN A 7 5.42 1.50 -2.11
C GLN A 7 4.27 1.58 -1.11
N ASN A 8 4.51 1.20 0.13
CA ASN A 8 3.47 1.20 1.15
C ASN A 8 3.00 2.60 1.49
N VAL A 9 3.94 3.54 1.64
CA VAL A 9 3.59 4.93 1.96
C VAL A 9 2.77 5.54 0.84
N ARG A 10 3.18 5.34 -0.43
CA ARG A 10 2.43 5.88 -1.57
C ARG A 10 1.04 5.27 -1.66
N ARG A 11 0.92 3.96 -1.43
CA ARG A 11 -0.37 3.28 -1.44
C ARG A 11 -1.30 3.82 -0.37
N ILE A 12 -0.81 3.97 0.86
CA ILE A 12 -1.62 4.46 1.97
C ILE A 12 -2.04 5.92 1.73
N CYS A 13 -1.13 6.74 1.21
CA CYS A 13 -1.47 8.11 0.85
C CYS A 13 -2.58 8.16 -0.18
N LYS A 14 -2.49 7.33 -1.20
CA LYS A 14 -3.50 7.25 -2.25
C LYS A 14 -4.85 6.82 -1.68
N GLU A 15 -4.86 5.83 -0.81
CA GLU A 15 -6.09 5.36 -0.16
C GLU A 15 -6.74 6.46 0.68
N ARG A 16 -5.94 7.32 1.29
CA ARG A 16 -6.43 8.39 2.16
C ARG A 16 -6.55 9.73 1.44
N LYS A 17 -6.33 9.73 0.12
CA LYS A 17 -6.42 10.93 -0.71
C LYS A 17 -5.48 12.03 -0.22
N LEU A 18 -4.29 11.63 0.25
CA LEU A 18 -3.24 12.54 0.66
C LEU A 18 -2.19 12.65 -0.43
N THR A 19 -1.70 13.86 -0.66
CA THR A 19 -0.52 14.05 -1.50
C THR A 19 0.74 13.87 -0.65
N MET A 20 1.86 13.60 -1.32
CA MET A 20 3.14 13.50 -0.62
C MET A 20 3.51 14.82 0.03
N LYS A 21 3.13 15.93 -0.59
CA LYS A 21 3.36 17.26 -0.04
C LYS A 21 2.59 17.46 1.27
N GLU A 22 1.33 16.99 1.30
CA GLU A 22 0.52 17.07 2.52
C GLU A 22 1.07 16.19 3.62
N LEU A 23 1.55 15.00 3.28
CA LEU A 23 2.18 14.13 4.26
C LEU A 23 3.43 14.79 4.86
N ALA A 24 4.27 15.39 4.01
CA ALA A 24 5.45 16.10 4.49
C ALA A 24 5.06 17.24 5.45
N ARG A 25 4.00 17.96 5.14
CA ARG A 25 3.51 19.03 6.00
C ARG A 25 3.08 18.49 7.36
N GLN A 26 2.34 17.38 7.37
CA GLN A 26 1.89 16.77 8.62
C GLN A 26 3.05 16.27 9.46
N MET A 27 4.11 15.80 8.79
CA MET A 27 5.32 15.35 9.48
C MET A 27 6.20 16.50 9.95
N GLY A 28 5.95 17.72 9.45
CA GLY A 28 6.79 18.87 9.76
C GLY A 28 8.13 18.83 9.05
N VAL A 29 8.19 18.21 7.87
CA VAL A 29 9.44 18.09 7.10
C VAL A 29 9.24 18.70 5.71
N ASP A 30 10.38 19.01 5.07
CA ASP A 30 10.40 19.47 3.68
C ASP A 30 10.01 18.29 2.76
N PRO A 31 9.20 18.53 1.72
CA PRO A 31 8.89 17.47 0.75
C PRO A 31 10.12 16.80 0.15
N ALA A 32 11.21 17.55 -0.07
CA ALA A 32 12.45 16.95 -0.56
C ALA A 32 13.06 15.99 0.45
N ALA A 33 12.95 16.29 1.75
CA ALA A 33 13.43 15.40 2.79
C ALA A 33 12.62 14.11 2.83
N LEU A 34 11.31 14.21 2.63
CA LEU A 34 10.45 13.04 2.57
C LEU A 34 10.82 12.15 1.36
N THR A 35 11.05 12.76 0.21
CA THR A 35 11.45 12.02 -0.99
C THR A 35 12.77 11.29 -0.75
N ARG A 36 13.75 11.95 -0.12
CA ARG A 36 15.03 11.30 0.17
C ARG A 36 14.85 10.15 1.15
N ALA A 37 14.00 10.32 2.16
CA ALA A 37 13.73 9.24 3.11
C ALA A 37 13.14 8.03 2.40
N LEU A 38 12.22 8.24 1.47
CA LEU A 38 11.58 7.16 0.74
C LEU A 38 12.50 6.48 -0.27
N SER A 39 13.61 7.10 -0.61
CA SER A 39 14.57 6.49 -1.54
C SER A 39 15.63 5.61 -0.85
N GLY A 40 15.50 5.37 0.44
CA GLY A 40 16.36 4.43 1.15
C GLY A 40 17.22 5.04 2.25
N ASN A 41 17.05 6.33 2.50
CA ASN A 41 17.86 7.03 3.52
C ASN A 41 17.03 7.44 4.74
N ALA A 42 15.98 6.68 5.02
CA ALA A 42 15.09 7.01 6.12
C ALA A 42 15.68 6.61 7.46
N ARG A 43 15.68 7.55 8.40
CA ARG A 43 16.00 7.25 9.79
C ARG A 43 14.75 6.71 10.49
N LEU A 44 14.96 5.94 11.54
CA LEU A 44 13.86 5.32 12.26
C LEU A 44 12.87 6.35 12.78
N ASP A 45 13.36 7.45 13.32
CA ASP A 45 12.48 8.52 13.83
C ASP A 45 11.63 9.14 12.72
N THR A 46 12.18 9.27 11.51
CA THR A 46 11.43 9.75 10.35
C THR A 46 10.35 8.76 9.97
N ILE A 47 10.66 7.48 9.96
CA ILE A 47 9.70 6.42 9.63
C ILE A 47 8.57 6.40 10.66
N GLN A 48 8.89 6.58 11.94
CA GLN A 48 7.87 6.66 12.98
C GLN A 48 6.94 7.86 12.77
N LYS A 49 7.49 9.00 12.35
CA LYS A 49 6.67 10.17 12.03
C LYS A 49 5.72 9.88 10.87
N MET A 50 6.20 9.15 9.85
CA MET A 50 5.33 8.73 8.75
C MET A 50 4.18 7.88 9.26
N ALA A 51 4.48 6.86 10.06
CA ALA A 51 3.46 5.97 10.60
C ALA A 51 2.43 6.74 11.43
N THR A 52 2.90 7.63 12.30
CA THR A 52 2.02 8.44 13.14
C THR A 52 1.13 9.35 12.30
N SER A 53 1.71 10.02 11.30
CA SER A 53 0.97 10.92 10.42
C SER A 53 -0.06 10.18 9.58
N LEU A 54 0.24 8.95 9.20
CA LEU A 54 -0.68 8.12 8.42
C LEU A 54 -1.66 7.35 9.30
N GLY A 55 -1.46 7.36 10.62
CA GLY A 55 -2.34 6.63 11.54
C GLY A 55 -2.22 5.12 11.42
N VAL A 56 -1.04 4.63 11.08
CA VAL A 56 -0.79 3.19 10.93
C VAL A 56 0.37 2.78 11.82
N SER A 57 0.54 1.47 12.02
CA SER A 57 1.66 0.98 12.80
C SER A 57 2.95 1.04 11.98
N LEU A 58 4.07 1.14 12.68
CA LEU A 58 5.38 1.10 12.03
C LEU A 58 5.53 -0.16 11.20
N LYS A 59 5.10 -1.29 11.74
CA LYS A 59 5.18 -2.59 11.07
C LYS A 59 4.45 -2.56 9.72
N SER A 60 3.29 -1.92 9.65
CA SER A 60 2.48 -1.92 8.42
C SER A 60 3.18 -1.22 7.27
N LEU A 61 4.14 -0.34 7.54
CA LEU A 61 4.90 0.32 6.49
C LEU A 61 5.89 -0.62 5.80
N PHE A 62 6.18 -1.75 6.41
CA PHE A 62 7.14 -2.72 5.89
C PHE A 62 6.51 -4.05 5.52
N GLU A 63 5.20 -4.17 5.58
CA GLU A 63 4.53 -5.41 5.19
C GLU A 63 4.53 -5.57 3.67
N PRO A 64 4.92 -6.75 3.18
CA PRO A 64 4.83 -7.03 1.74
C PRO A 64 3.39 -6.91 1.28
N GLN A 65 3.20 -6.25 0.14
CA GLN A 65 1.90 -6.12 -0.49
C GLN A 65 1.88 -6.95 -1.75
N ASP A 66 0.82 -7.71 -1.93
CA ASP A 66 0.59 -8.40 -3.18
C ASP A 66 -0.08 -7.41 -4.14
N ASP A 67 0.65 -7.02 -5.17
CA ASP A 67 0.14 -6.09 -6.19
C ASP A 67 -0.72 -6.81 -7.23
N VAL A 68 -1.39 -7.87 -6.83
CA VAL A 68 -2.26 -8.62 -7.73
C VAL A 68 -3.63 -7.95 -7.70
N GLU A 69 -3.98 -7.30 -8.79
CA GLU A 69 -5.32 -6.74 -8.93
C GLU A 69 -5.87 -7.09 -10.30
N GLY A 70 -7.17 -7.17 -10.40
CA GLY A 70 -7.82 -7.49 -11.66
C GLY A 70 -9.27 -7.87 -11.48
N PHE A 71 -9.76 -8.56 -12.49
CA PHE A 71 -11.14 -9.03 -12.53
C PHE A 71 -11.16 -10.51 -12.86
N ILE A 72 -12.11 -11.22 -12.26
CA ILE A 72 -12.36 -12.60 -12.64
C ILE A 72 -13.87 -12.75 -12.88
N ARG A 73 -14.22 -13.43 -13.96
CA ARG A 73 -15.62 -13.72 -14.28
C ARG A 73 -15.93 -15.16 -13.94
N VAL A 74 -16.93 -15.37 -13.10
CA VAL A 74 -17.37 -16.70 -12.71
C VAL A 74 -18.88 -16.77 -12.91
N GLN A 75 -19.31 -17.65 -13.78
CA GLN A 75 -20.73 -17.91 -14.05
C GLN A 75 -21.51 -16.63 -14.35
N GLY A 76 -20.91 -15.76 -15.17
CA GLY A 76 -21.54 -14.52 -15.58
C GLY A 76 -21.41 -13.34 -14.61
N GLN A 77 -20.83 -13.57 -13.44
CA GLN A 77 -20.57 -12.51 -12.49
C GLN A 77 -19.11 -12.09 -12.53
N VAL A 78 -18.87 -10.79 -12.45
CA VAL A 78 -17.53 -10.23 -12.44
C VAL A 78 -17.14 -9.87 -11.02
N TYR A 79 -16.02 -10.39 -10.57
CA TYR A 79 -15.46 -10.12 -9.26
C TYR A 79 -14.17 -9.33 -9.43
N GLN A 80 -14.08 -8.22 -8.73
CA GLN A 80 -12.87 -7.41 -8.70
C GLN A 80 -12.06 -7.80 -7.48
N PHE A 81 -10.72 -7.86 -7.65
CA PHE A 81 -9.83 -8.13 -6.53
C PHE A 81 -8.64 -7.18 -6.59
N ASN A 82 -8.12 -6.81 -5.43
CA ASN A 82 -6.99 -5.89 -5.30
C ASN A 82 -5.81 -6.55 -4.58
N SER A 83 -5.91 -7.83 -4.26
CA SER A 83 -4.84 -8.56 -3.59
C SER A 83 -4.98 -10.04 -3.91
N ARG A 84 -3.89 -10.77 -3.70
CA ARG A 84 -3.92 -12.22 -3.84
C ARG A 84 -4.90 -12.85 -2.85
N LYS A 85 -4.98 -12.31 -1.65
CA LYS A 85 -5.91 -12.81 -0.63
C LYS A 85 -7.36 -12.71 -1.09
N GLU A 86 -7.73 -11.58 -1.69
CA GLU A 86 -9.07 -11.41 -2.23
C GLU A 86 -9.34 -12.37 -3.37
N LEU A 87 -8.36 -12.57 -4.26
CA LEU A 87 -8.50 -13.52 -5.36
C LEU A 87 -8.70 -14.93 -4.80
N GLU A 88 -7.90 -15.34 -3.84
CA GLU A 88 -8.02 -16.67 -3.23
C GLU A 88 -9.38 -16.86 -2.57
N ARG A 89 -9.91 -15.82 -1.92
CA ARG A 89 -11.23 -15.87 -1.31
C ARG A 89 -12.32 -16.06 -2.37
N ILE A 90 -12.23 -15.32 -3.48
CA ILE A 90 -13.19 -15.44 -4.57
C ILE A 90 -13.16 -16.87 -5.14
N LEU A 91 -11.96 -17.41 -5.37
CA LEU A 91 -11.82 -18.76 -5.91
C LEU A 91 -12.30 -19.81 -4.92
N SER A 92 -12.15 -19.56 -3.63
CA SER A 92 -12.62 -20.49 -2.61
C SER A 92 -14.14 -20.50 -2.51
N ASP A 93 -14.77 -19.31 -2.57
CA ASP A 93 -16.22 -19.17 -2.48
C ASP A 93 -16.93 -19.59 -3.77
N ASN A 94 -16.22 -19.61 -4.89
CA ASN A 94 -16.76 -19.94 -6.20
C ASN A 94 -15.88 -21.01 -6.84
N PRO A 95 -15.99 -22.27 -6.40
CA PRO A 95 -15.12 -23.33 -6.95
C PRO A 95 -15.24 -23.40 -8.46
N ILE A 96 -14.12 -23.21 -9.13
CA ILE A 96 -14.06 -23.28 -10.58
C ILE A 96 -13.55 -24.68 -10.94
N ASN A 97 -14.33 -25.37 -11.74
CA ASN A 97 -13.89 -26.66 -12.25
C ASN A 97 -13.00 -26.41 -13.46
N LEU A 98 -11.71 -26.52 -13.26
CA LEU A 98 -10.70 -26.21 -14.28
C LEU A 98 -10.38 -27.38 -15.20
N LEU A 99 -11.27 -28.29 -15.36
CA LEU A 99 -11.09 -29.38 -16.32
C LEU A 99 -11.23 -28.93 -17.76
#